data_60413245a2a62e8ce584a3a9b152626e
#
_entry.id   60413245a2a62e8ce584a3a9b152626e
#
_cell.length_a   1.000
_cell.length_b   1.000
_cell.length_c   1.000
_cell.angle_alpha   90.00
_cell.angle_beta   90.00
_cell.angle_gamma   90.00
#
_symmetry.space_group_name_H-M   'P 1'
#
loop_
_entity.id
_entity.type
_entity.pdbx_description
1 polymer ?
#
loop_
_entity_poly.entity_id
_entity_poly.type
_entity_poly.pdbx_seq_one_letter_code
_entity_poly.pdbx_strand_id
1 'polypeptide(L)'
;MFIGDTIAAISTARGKGGVALLRISGPDAISICQKVFSPKSGKKLSEYAPRTAIFGSIYAPDDRGEWNEIDNGLATVFTAPASFTGEDTVEICCHGGILLTQTVLTACLAAGARAAEAGEFTRRAFLNGKMGLSAAEALGDLLEAQTREQLTLAHAGTDGRVERKCR
;
A
#
# COMPACT_ATOMS: atom_id res chain seq x y z
N MET A 1 -13.95 0.94 15.93
CA MET A 1 -12.62 0.99 15.32
C MET A 1 -12.08 -0.43 15.32
N PHE A 2 -12.03 -1.08 14.20
CA PHE A 2 -11.53 -2.45 14.11
C PHE A 2 -9.99 -2.40 14.03
N ILE A 3 -9.34 -2.50 15.18
CA ILE A 3 -7.89 -2.77 15.22
C ILE A 3 -7.75 -4.27 15.00
N GLY A 4 -7.14 -4.66 13.88
CA GLY A 4 -6.85 -6.07 13.57
C GLY A 4 -7.39 -6.59 12.24
N ASP A 5 -8.08 -5.75 11.44
CA ASP A 5 -8.43 -6.08 10.06
C ASP A 5 -7.34 -5.68 9.06
N THR A 6 -7.31 -6.33 7.92
CA THR A 6 -6.41 -6.01 6.82
C THR A 6 -7.14 -5.19 5.78
N ILE A 7 -6.53 -4.07 5.38
CA ILE A 7 -7.10 -3.12 4.42
C ILE A 7 -6.32 -3.11 3.11
N ALA A 8 -7.02 -2.77 2.02
CA ALA A 8 -6.40 -2.59 0.71
C ALA A 8 -6.95 -1.36 -0.02
N ALA A 9 -6.10 -0.70 -0.78
CA ALA A 9 -6.50 0.38 -1.67
C ALA A 9 -5.52 0.57 -2.83
N ILE A 10 -5.99 1.23 -3.89
CA ILE A 10 -5.15 1.78 -4.95
C ILE A 10 -4.48 3.04 -4.39
N SER A 11 -3.14 3.05 -4.38
CA SER A 11 -2.33 4.15 -3.80
C SER A 11 -1.87 5.18 -4.84
N THR A 12 -1.96 4.86 -6.13
CA THR A 12 -1.71 5.81 -7.23
C THR A 12 -2.94 6.65 -7.54
N ALA A 13 -2.74 7.81 -8.18
CA ALA A 13 -3.84 8.67 -8.61
C ALA A 13 -4.84 7.91 -9.49
N ARG A 14 -6.11 8.32 -9.43
CA ARG A 14 -7.17 7.76 -10.29
C ARG A 14 -6.92 8.15 -11.74
N GLY A 15 -7.15 7.22 -12.64
CA GLY A 15 -7.02 7.44 -14.07
C GLY A 15 -6.10 6.43 -14.74
N LYS A 16 -5.94 6.56 -16.07
CA LYS A 16 -5.08 5.71 -16.86
C LYS A 16 -3.63 6.15 -16.71
N GLY A 17 -2.76 5.23 -16.36
CA GLY A 17 -1.30 5.45 -16.27
C GLY A 17 -0.52 4.26 -16.82
N GLY A 18 0.80 4.36 -16.86
CA GLY A 18 1.68 3.23 -17.25
C GLY A 18 1.71 2.13 -16.19
N VAL A 19 1.67 2.54 -14.93
CA VAL A 19 1.67 1.65 -13.75
C VAL A 19 0.68 2.12 -12.70
N ALA A 20 0.25 1.20 -11.85
CA ALA A 20 -0.51 1.49 -10.64
C ALA A 20 0.05 0.71 -9.47
N LEU A 21 -0.06 1.27 -8.28
CA LEU A 21 0.34 0.66 -7.02
C LEU A 21 -0.88 0.43 -6.14
N LEU A 22 -1.04 -0.80 -5.68
CA LEU A 22 -2.01 -1.16 -4.65
C LEU A 22 -1.25 -1.46 -3.35
N ARG A 23 -1.82 -1.05 -2.23
CA ARG A 23 -1.26 -1.33 -0.90
C ARG A 23 -2.24 -2.15 -0.09
N ILE A 24 -1.72 -3.18 0.57
CA ILE A 24 -2.43 -4.04 1.53
C ILE A 24 -1.71 -3.88 2.86
N SER A 25 -2.41 -3.60 3.95
CA SER A 25 -1.82 -3.41 5.28
C SER A 25 -2.67 -4.07 6.36
N GLY A 26 -2.02 -4.78 7.26
CA GLY A 26 -2.65 -5.48 8.37
C GLY A 26 -2.11 -6.89 8.59
N PRO A 27 -2.64 -7.62 9.57
CA PRO A 27 -2.11 -8.92 9.98
C PRO A 27 -2.14 -9.99 8.88
N ASP A 28 -3.09 -9.90 7.94
CA ASP A 28 -3.25 -10.87 6.86
C ASP A 28 -2.68 -10.37 5.51
N ALA A 29 -1.92 -9.26 5.48
CA ALA A 29 -1.47 -8.63 4.24
C ALA A 29 -0.66 -9.60 3.35
N ILE A 30 0.25 -10.38 3.94
CA ILE A 30 1.08 -11.34 3.20
C ILE A 30 0.23 -12.52 2.71
N SER A 31 -0.64 -13.07 3.54
CA SER A 31 -1.49 -14.22 3.15
C SER A 31 -2.52 -13.84 2.08
N ILE A 32 -3.08 -12.64 2.14
CA ILE A 32 -3.96 -12.10 1.10
C ILE A 32 -3.19 -11.91 -0.20
N CYS A 33 -1.99 -11.30 -0.15
CA CYS A 33 -1.17 -11.14 -1.33
C CYS A 33 -0.80 -12.49 -1.96
N GLN A 34 -0.51 -13.52 -1.19
CA GLN A 34 -0.22 -14.88 -1.71
C GLN A 34 -1.36 -15.51 -2.51
N LYS A 35 -2.60 -15.07 -2.32
CA LYS A 35 -3.74 -15.50 -3.15
C LYS A 35 -3.83 -14.72 -4.46
N VAL A 36 -3.42 -13.45 -4.45
CA VAL A 36 -3.51 -12.52 -5.58
C VAL A 36 -2.25 -12.53 -6.43
N PHE A 37 -1.10 -12.89 -5.87
CA PHE A 37 0.20 -12.78 -6.50
C PHE A 37 1.03 -14.06 -6.33
N SER A 38 1.62 -14.54 -7.43
CA SER A 38 2.53 -15.68 -7.43
C SER A 38 3.89 -15.31 -8.02
N PRO A 39 4.99 -15.39 -7.25
CA PRO A 39 6.33 -15.16 -7.77
C PRO A 39 6.66 -16.11 -8.93
N LYS A 40 7.25 -15.60 -10.00
CA LYS A 40 7.70 -16.42 -11.16
C LYS A 40 8.80 -17.43 -10.80
N SER A 41 9.51 -17.23 -9.69
CA SER A 41 10.51 -18.17 -9.19
C SER A 41 9.90 -19.45 -8.57
N GLY A 42 8.60 -19.47 -8.29
CA GLY A 42 7.92 -20.54 -7.57
C GLY A 42 8.09 -20.52 -6.04
N LYS A 43 8.88 -19.57 -5.50
CA LYS A 43 9.03 -19.39 -4.05
C LYS A 43 7.80 -18.69 -3.46
N LYS A 44 7.57 -18.89 -2.16
CA LYS A 44 6.56 -18.12 -1.41
C LYS A 44 7.08 -16.70 -1.14
N LEU A 45 6.17 -15.73 -0.96
CA LEU A 45 6.54 -14.35 -0.62
C LEU A 45 7.36 -14.26 0.68
N SER A 46 7.07 -15.13 1.65
CA SER A 46 7.78 -15.22 2.93
C SER A 46 9.23 -15.72 2.83
N GLU A 47 9.64 -16.28 1.70
CA GLU A 47 11.02 -16.75 1.46
C GLU A 47 11.93 -15.66 0.90
N TYR A 48 11.39 -14.48 0.61
CA TYR A 48 12.18 -13.33 0.17
C TYR A 48 12.51 -12.41 1.34
N ALA A 49 13.67 -11.77 1.26
CA ALA A 49 14.00 -10.70 2.19
C ALA A 49 12.98 -9.56 2.09
N PRO A 50 12.56 -8.96 3.21
CA PRO A 50 11.70 -7.79 3.19
C PRO A 50 12.28 -6.67 2.31
N ARG A 51 11.41 -5.89 1.69
CA ARG A 51 11.77 -4.77 0.80
C ARG A 51 12.50 -5.19 -0.48
N THR A 52 12.29 -6.43 -0.93
CA THR A 52 12.74 -6.91 -2.23
C THR A 52 11.62 -6.80 -3.24
N ALA A 53 11.90 -6.26 -4.42
CA ALA A 53 10.96 -6.26 -5.54
C ALA A 53 10.92 -7.66 -6.17
N ILE A 54 9.76 -8.30 -6.11
CA ILE A 54 9.56 -9.69 -6.53
C ILE A 54 8.70 -9.69 -7.80
N PHE A 55 9.26 -10.18 -8.91
CA PHE A 55 8.50 -10.31 -10.15
C PHE A 55 7.59 -11.54 -10.11
N GLY A 56 6.32 -11.38 -10.54
CA GLY A 56 5.35 -12.45 -10.50
C GLY A 56 4.09 -12.18 -11.31
N SER A 57 3.19 -13.16 -11.30
CA SER A 57 1.88 -13.09 -11.92
C SER A 57 0.83 -12.63 -10.93
N ILE A 58 -0.13 -11.84 -11.42
CA ILE A 58 -1.26 -11.30 -10.66
C ILE A 58 -2.51 -12.05 -11.10
N TYR A 59 -3.30 -12.49 -10.11
CA TYR A 59 -4.50 -13.30 -10.31
C TYR A 59 -5.73 -12.58 -9.76
N ALA A 60 -6.87 -12.80 -10.40
CA ALA A 60 -8.16 -12.37 -9.90
C ALA A 60 -9.22 -13.43 -10.18
N PRO A 61 -10.29 -13.53 -9.36
CA PRO A 61 -11.39 -14.40 -9.62
C PRO A 61 -12.25 -13.86 -10.77
N ASP A 62 -12.71 -14.77 -11.64
CA ASP A 62 -13.72 -14.49 -12.64
C ASP A 62 -15.15 -14.57 -12.05
N ASP A 63 -16.18 -14.43 -12.90
CA ASP A 63 -17.58 -14.47 -12.49
C ASP A 63 -18.01 -15.84 -11.94
N ARG A 64 -17.21 -16.88 -12.16
CA ARG A 64 -17.43 -18.24 -11.62
C ARG A 64 -16.64 -18.47 -10.33
N GLY A 65 -15.82 -17.49 -9.92
CA GLY A 65 -14.94 -17.59 -8.77
C GLY A 65 -13.63 -18.33 -9.04
N GLU A 66 -13.30 -18.64 -10.31
CA GLU A 66 -12.04 -19.25 -10.69
C GLU A 66 -10.94 -18.19 -10.81
N TRP A 67 -9.80 -18.44 -10.17
CA TRP A 67 -8.67 -17.50 -10.18
C TRP A 67 -7.84 -17.67 -11.46
N ASN A 68 -7.79 -16.60 -12.25
CA ASN A 68 -7.06 -16.55 -13.52
C ASN A 68 -5.95 -15.48 -13.47
N GLU A 69 -4.85 -15.74 -14.16
CA GLU A 69 -3.80 -14.73 -14.36
C GLU A 69 -4.35 -13.59 -15.23
N ILE A 70 -4.25 -12.36 -14.72
CA ILE A 70 -4.78 -11.15 -15.38
C ILE A 70 -3.69 -10.16 -15.76
N ASP A 71 -2.53 -10.23 -15.10
CA ASP A 71 -1.40 -9.35 -15.33
C ASP A 71 -0.12 -9.97 -14.75
N ASN A 72 1.01 -9.33 -14.97
CA ASN A 72 2.25 -9.56 -14.25
C ASN A 72 2.80 -8.23 -13.73
N GLY A 73 3.60 -8.28 -12.69
CA GLY A 73 4.09 -7.09 -12.02
C GLY A 73 5.06 -7.39 -10.91
N LEU A 74 5.18 -6.46 -9.98
CA LEU A 74 6.07 -6.56 -8.84
C LEU A 74 5.27 -6.57 -7.54
N ALA A 75 5.69 -7.39 -6.59
CA ALA A 75 5.24 -7.30 -5.21
C ALA A 75 6.43 -7.00 -4.30
N THR A 76 6.21 -6.16 -3.28
CA THR A 76 7.19 -5.84 -2.25
C THR A 76 6.56 -6.03 -0.89
N VAL A 77 7.20 -6.83 -0.02
CA VAL A 77 6.75 -7.10 1.34
C VAL A 77 7.51 -6.22 2.33
N PHE A 78 6.79 -5.57 3.23
CA PHE A 78 7.33 -4.82 4.36
C PHE A 78 6.81 -5.46 5.64
N THR A 79 7.71 -5.99 6.45
CA THR A 79 7.34 -6.62 7.73
C THR A 79 7.25 -5.58 8.85
N ALA A 80 6.29 -5.75 9.73
CA ALA A 80 6.14 -4.93 10.93
C ALA A 80 7.42 -4.98 11.80
N PRO A 81 7.82 -3.87 12.43
CA PRO A 81 7.27 -2.52 12.34
C PRO A 81 7.87 -1.69 11.19
N ALA A 82 8.70 -2.28 10.32
CA ALA A 82 9.47 -1.58 9.28
C ALA A 82 8.64 -1.35 7.99
N SER A 83 7.47 -0.73 8.13
CA SER A 83 6.54 -0.36 7.07
C SER A 83 6.00 1.05 7.28
N PHE A 84 5.26 1.58 6.31
CA PHE A 84 4.61 2.90 6.43
C PHE A 84 3.61 2.93 7.58
N THR A 85 2.75 1.94 7.69
CA THR A 85 1.72 1.86 8.73
C THR A 85 2.23 1.29 10.06
N GLY A 86 3.41 0.67 10.09
CA GLY A 86 3.90 -0.11 11.23
C GLY A 86 3.34 -1.53 11.30
N GLU A 87 2.46 -1.91 10.38
CA GLU A 87 1.89 -3.26 10.22
C GLU A 87 2.62 -4.03 9.11
N ASP A 88 2.37 -5.32 8.99
CA ASP A 88 2.75 -6.04 7.77
C ASP A 88 2.05 -5.40 6.59
N THR A 89 2.83 -5.06 5.57
CA THR A 89 2.34 -4.34 4.39
C THR A 89 2.88 -4.99 3.13
N VAL A 90 2.04 -5.09 2.11
CA VAL A 90 2.47 -5.51 0.77
C VAL A 90 2.05 -4.45 -0.24
N GLU A 91 2.96 -4.11 -1.13
CA GLU A 91 2.69 -3.27 -2.28
C GLU A 91 2.76 -4.11 -3.55
N ILE A 92 1.70 -4.03 -4.37
CA ILE A 92 1.61 -4.67 -5.68
C ILE A 92 1.64 -3.58 -6.74
N CYS A 93 2.67 -3.60 -7.59
CA CYS A 93 2.77 -2.73 -8.75
C CYS A 93 2.32 -3.51 -9.99
N CYS A 94 1.25 -3.07 -10.63
CA CYS A 94 0.68 -3.62 -11.85
C CYS A 94 0.62 -2.58 -12.97
N HIS A 95 0.19 -2.96 -14.17
CA HIS A 95 -0.10 -1.97 -15.22
C HIS A 95 -1.27 -1.07 -14.82
N GLY A 96 -1.23 0.18 -15.28
CA GLY A 96 -2.11 1.26 -14.80
C GLY A 96 -3.41 1.43 -15.59
N GLY A 97 -3.98 0.35 -16.12
CA GLY A 97 -5.31 0.38 -16.73
C GLY A 97 -6.40 0.53 -15.67
N ILE A 98 -7.43 1.35 -15.92
CA ILE A 98 -8.51 1.62 -14.95
C ILE A 98 -9.23 0.33 -14.54
N LEU A 99 -9.65 -0.48 -15.52
CA LEU A 99 -10.32 -1.76 -15.25
C LEU A 99 -9.40 -2.74 -14.54
N LEU A 100 -8.14 -2.83 -14.99
CA LEU A 100 -7.15 -3.75 -14.41
C LEU A 100 -6.90 -3.44 -12.93
N THR A 101 -6.65 -2.18 -12.59
CA THR A 101 -6.40 -1.80 -11.20
C THR A 101 -7.59 -2.04 -10.29
N GLN A 102 -8.81 -1.80 -10.77
CA GLN A 102 -10.02 -2.13 -10.04
C GLN A 102 -10.19 -3.65 -9.86
N THR A 103 -9.85 -4.44 -10.89
CA THR A 103 -9.90 -5.90 -10.81
C THR A 103 -8.90 -6.44 -9.79
N VAL A 104 -7.68 -5.91 -9.75
CA VAL A 104 -6.68 -6.29 -8.73
C VAL A 104 -7.15 -5.91 -7.32
N LEU A 105 -7.74 -4.71 -7.13
CA LEU A 105 -8.31 -4.34 -5.83
C LEU A 105 -9.44 -5.30 -5.43
N THR A 106 -10.36 -5.59 -6.33
CA THR A 106 -11.45 -6.54 -6.09
C THR A 106 -10.91 -7.93 -5.71
N ALA A 107 -9.83 -8.38 -6.35
CA ALA A 107 -9.16 -9.62 -5.98
C ALA A 107 -8.61 -9.60 -4.54
N CYS A 108 -8.01 -8.48 -4.12
CA CYS A 108 -7.57 -8.32 -2.72
C CYS A 108 -8.74 -8.39 -1.73
N LEU A 109 -9.88 -7.77 -2.08
CA LEU A 109 -11.10 -7.82 -1.25
C LEU A 109 -11.67 -9.24 -1.20
N ALA A 110 -11.75 -9.94 -2.33
CA ALA A 110 -12.18 -11.34 -2.40
C ALA A 110 -11.25 -12.28 -1.61
N ALA A 111 -9.95 -11.94 -1.53
CA ALA A 111 -8.96 -12.69 -0.76
C ALA A 111 -9.05 -12.44 0.76
N GLY A 112 -9.84 -11.46 1.22
CA GLY A 112 -10.12 -11.20 2.62
C GLY A 112 -9.74 -9.81 3.14
N ALA A 113 -9.25 -8.90 2.30
CA ALA A 113 -9.04 -7.52 2.69
C ALA A 113 -10.38 -6.75 2.76
N ARG A 114 -10.41 -5.69 3.55
CA ARG A 114 -11.45 -4.66 3.52
C ARG A 114 -10.93 -3.47 2.69
N ALA A 115 -11.81 -2.78 1.99
CA ALA A 115 -11.44 -1.51 1.34
C ALA A 115 -11.03 -0.47 2.40
N ALA A 116 -9.89 0.17 2.19
CA ALA A 116 -9.42 1.24 3.07
C ALA A 116 -10.31 2.48 2.96
N GLU A 117 -10.53 3.16 4.07
CA GLU A 117 -11.13 4.49 4.11
C GLU A 117 -10.12 5.56 3.65
N ALA A 118 -10.61 6.75 3.30
CA ALA A 118 -9.75 7.88 2.98
C ALA A 118 -8.81 8.19 4.14
N GLY A 119 -7.49 8.26 3.87
CA GLY A 119 -6.46 8.55 4.88
C GLY A 119 -6.21 7.43 5.90
N GLU A 120 -6.77 6.24 5.71
CA GLU A 120 -6.68 5.17 6.72
C GLU A 120 -5.25 4.65 6.93
N PHE A 121 -4.44 4.54 5.87
CA PHE A 121 -3.03 4.15 6.02
C PHE A 121 -2.25 5.16 6.89
N THR A 122 -2.45 6.45 6.67
CA THR A 122 -1.82 7.52 7.47
C THR A 122 -2.32 7.49 8.91
N ARG A 123 -3.63 7.27 9.12
CA ARG A 123 -4.21 7.13 10.46
C ARG A 123 -3.61 5.93 11.21
N ARG A 124 -3.42 4.78 10.55
CA ARG A 124 -2.77 3.60 11.15
C ARG A 124 -1.30 3.86 11.47
N ALA A 125 -0.58 4.55 10.59
CA ALA A 125 0.80 4.97 10.86
C ALA A 125 0.91 5.85 12.10
N PHE A 126 0.00 6.81 12.27
CA PHE A 126 -0.08 7.64 13.48
C PHE A 126 -0.38 6.81 14.73
N LEU A 127 -1.41 5.94 14.69
CA LEU A 127 -1.79 5.09 15.82
C LEU A 127 -0.70 4.10 16.23
N ASN A 128 0.09 3.62 15.29
CA ASN A 128 1.21 2.73 15.52
C ASN A 128 2.53 3.47 15.86
N GLY A 129 2.46 4.78 16.09
CA GLY A 129 3.62 5.60 16.49
C GLY A 129 4.67 5.79 15.41
N LYS A 130 4.32 5.58 14.13
CA LYS A 130 5.24 5.76 12.99
C LYS A 130 5.44 7.24 12.63
N MET A 131 4.47 8.08 12.96
CA MET A 131 4.52 9.54 12.75
C MET A 131 3.69 10.26 13.81
N GLY A 132 4.08 11.50 14.12
CA GLY A 132 3.29 12.40 14.95
C GLY A 132 2.13 13.04 14.17
N LEU A 133 1.22 13.72 14.89
CA LEU A 133 0.08 14.38 14.26
C LEU A 133 0.52 15.46 13.27
N SER A 134 1.51 16.29 13.65
CA SER A 134 2.05 17.34 12.78
C SER A 134 2.64 16.76 11.47
N ALA A 135 3.28 15.59 11.55
CA ALA A 135 3.81 14.92 10.37
C ALA A 135 2.71 14.34 9.47
N ALA A 136 1.63 13.86 10.06
CA ALA A 136 0.45 13.38 9.32
C ALA A 136 -0.26 14.52 8.58
N GLU A 137 -0.40 15.69 9.23
CA GLU A 137 -0.94 16.90 8.60
C GLU A 137 -0.02 17.41 7.48
N ALA A 138 1.30 17.50 7.73
CA ALA A 138 2.29 17.94 6.76
C ALA A 138 2.37 17.02 5.52
N LEU A 139 2.04 15.73 5.66
CA LEU A 139 1.93 14.81 4.51
C LEU A 139 0.80 15.22 3.57
N GLY A 140 -0.34 15.68 4.09
CA GLY A 140 -1.43 16.24 3.29
C GLY A 140 -0.97 17.48 2.53
N ASP A 141 -0.33 18.43 3.23
CA ASP A 141 0.20 19.65 2.63
C ASP A 141 1.24 19.36 1.55
N LEU A 142 2.07 18.31 1.74
CA LEU A 142 3.06 17.86 0.77
C LEU A 142 2.41 17.41 -0.55
N LEU A 143 1.29 16.68 -0.45
CA LEU A 143 0.56 16.17 -1.62
C LEU A 143 -0.19 17.29 -2.37
N GLU A 144 -0.56 18.37 -1.68
CA GLU A 144 -1.29 19.52 -2.25
C GLU A 144 -0.38 20.67 -2.66
N ALA A 145 0.93 20.61 -2.38
CA ALA A 145 1.88 21.67 -2.68
C ALA A 145 1.98 21.97 -4.18
N GLN A 146 1.79 23.25 -4.56
CA GLN A 146 1.85 23.74 -5.94
C GLN A 146 3.07 24.63 -6.21
N THR A 147 3.79 25.06 -5.17
CA THR A 147 5.01 25.86 -5.27
C THR A 147 6.20 25.19 -4.58
N ARG A 148 7.43 25.58 -4.93
CA ARG A 148 8.64 25.07 -4.29
C ARG A 148 8.71 25.43 -2.82
N GLU A 149 8.26 26.63 -2.45
CA GLU A 149 8.22 27.09 -1.08
C GLU A 149 7.27 26.24 -0.23
N GLN A 150 6.05 25.96 -0.74
CA GLN A 150 5.09 25.08 -0.09
C GLN A 150 5.66 23.68 0.08
N LEU A 151 6.29 23.12 -0.96
CA LEU A 151 6.93 21.82 -0.92
C LEU A 151 8.01 21.74 0.16
N THR A 152 8.86 22.78 0.26
CA THR A 152 9.94 22.84 1.25
C THR A 152 9.40 22.91 2.68
N LEU A 153 8.37 23.72 2.92
CA LEU A 153 7.73 23.85 4.23
C LEU A 153 7.04 22.55 4.66
N ALA A 154 6.27 21.93 3.77
CA ALA A 154 5.58 20.67 4.02
C ALA A 154 6.57 19.55 4.31
N HIS A 155 7.65 19.43 3.53
CA HIS A 155 8.70 18.43 3.76
C HIS A 155 9.40 18.60 5.12
N ALA A 156 9.66 19.83 5.56
CA ALA A 156 10.20 20.08 6.88
C ALA A 156 9.28 19.62 8.02
N GLY A 157 7.96 19.67 7.80
CA GLY A 157 6.94 19.15 8.72
C GLY A 157 6.93 17.62 8.79
N THR A 158 7.05 16.93 7.66
CA THR A 158 7.06 15.46 7.62
C THR A 158 8.28 14.85 8.32
N ASP A 159 9.43 15.56 8.33
CA ASP A 159 10.66 15.12 9.02
C ASP A 159 10.63 15.34 10.54
N GLY A 160 9.55 15.86 11.10
CA GLY A 160 9.44 16.18 12.53
C GLY A 160 10.40 17.29 12.99
N ARG A 161 10.94 18.08 12.08
CA ARG A 161 11.85 19.20 12.42
C ARG A 161 11.16 20.30 13.21
N VAL A 162 9.86 20.48 13.02
CA VAL A 162 9.05 21.45 13.73
C VAL A 162 8.86 21.00 15.19
N GLU A 163 8.57 19.73 15.44
CA GLU A 163 8.42 19.20 16.81
C GLU A 163 9.71 19.26 17.63
N ARG A 164 10.88 19.11 16.98
CA ARG A 164 12.20 19.20 17.66
C ARG A 164 12.58 20.61 18.07
N LYS A 165 12.00 21.66 17.47
CA LYS A 165 12.25 23.07 17.85
C LYS A 165 11.34 23.56 18.96
N CYS A 166 10.25 22.85 19.26
CA CYS A 166 9.27 23.21 20.30
C CYS A 166 9.50 22.47 21.63
N ARG A 167 10.54 21.66 21.74
CA ARG A 167 11.05 21.05 22.98
C ARG A 167 12.35 21.73 23.37
#